data_cf0a72358964e0c462f493b57d6c1b6c
#
_entry.id   cf0a72358964e0c462f493b57d6c1b6c
#
_cell.length_a   1.000
_cell.length_b   1.000
_cell.length_c   1.000
_cell.angle_alpha   90.00
_cell.angle_beta   90.00
_cell.angle_gamma   90.00
#
_symmetry.space_group_name_H-M   'P 1'
#
loop_
_entity.id
_entity.type
_entity.pdbx_description
1 polymer ?
#
loop_
_entity_poly.entity_id
_entity_poly.type
_entity_poly.pdbx_seq_one_letter_code
_entity_poly.pdbx_strand_id
1 'polypeptide(L)'
;MLWKLTICLAVTMMLISTLTTAQDGNSELVRKIARFAPTPLTADTKKLTAKDRQALDKIIAAAKLLDPLFLRQVWGGNEALEKKLKAESSATSQARLKYFYINDGPWSRLDSNEPFIENVPREKPTGANYYPEDMTKDEFNSWVQSLPEAEKQKATGFFYVIRRGTDKKLTLVPYSQAYKDLLEPSAKLLREAAALTTNATLKDFLNKRADAFGSDDYYASDVAWMDLDSPIDVTIGPYETYEDELFSYKAAFEAYVTLRDDAETAKLAGFSSHLQELENNLPMDPKYRNPKLGAASPIRVVNVVFSSGEGNSGVQTAAFNLPNDERVIKEKGSKRVMLKNTQDAKFNKTLIPISRVVLEPADQSALAFDSFFTHILCHELMHGLGPHNIKIAGQDTTVRKQLKELYSAIEEAKADMTGLWALQFMIDRGIIDKAMERTLYTTYLASMFRSVRFGITEAHGRGVAMQFNYLADEGAIRFNEAKGTFSIDNATIKDAVRKLTHDLLTLEAEGSYDKAKAILDKFAVIRPPMQQAMDRLKDVPVDIEPVFPLAK
;
A
#
# COMPACT_ATOMS: atom_id res chain seq x y z
N MET A 1 48.13 5.52 46.03
CA MET A 1 46.69 5.25 46.33
C MET A 1 45.74 6.03 45.40
N LEU A 2 46.13 7.17 44.85
CA LEU A 2 45.29 7.99 43.95
C LEU A 2 45.08 7.40 42.56
N TRP A 3 46.01 6.62 42.02
CA TRP A 3 45.90 6.08 40.65
C TRP A 3 44.91 4.90 40.49
N LYS A 4 44.64 4.16 41.55
CA LYS A 4 43.63 3.10 41.56
C LYS A 4 42.21 3.64 41.66
N LEU A 5 42.00 4.84 42.25
CA LEU A 5 40.67 5.47 42.34
C LEU A 5 40.23 6.04 40.97
N THR A 6 41.16 6.58 40.16
CA THR A 6 40.84 7.18 38.86
C THR A 6 40.45 6.13 37.84
N ILE A 7 41.02 4.93 37.86
CA ILE A 7 40.67 3.84 36.97
C ILE A 7 39.30 3.23 37.31
N CYS A 8 38.95 3.11 38.59
CA CYS A 8 37.61 2.65 38.99
C CYS A 8 36.51 3.66 38.62
N LEU A 9 36.75 4.97 38.74
CA LEU A 9 35.76 5.99 38.32
C LEU A 9 35.54 6.02 36.81
N ALA A 10 36.61 5.87 36.01
CA ALA A 10 36.49 5.83 34.53
C ALA A 10 35.75 4.57 34.03
N VAL A 11 36.00 3.41 34.62
CA VAL A 11 35.31 2.17 34.29
C VAL A 11 33.84 2.20 34.73
N THR A 12 33.55 2.83 35.91
CA THR A 12 32.17 2.96 36.38
C THR A 12 31.38 3.98 35.53
N MET A 13 31.99 5.10 35.11
CA MET A 13 31.36 6.04 34.17
C MET A 13 31.13 5.42 32.77
N MET A 14 32.06 4.61 32.26
CA MET A 14 31.88 3.91 30.98
C MET A 14 30.76 2.86 31.06
N LEU A 15 30.65 2.11 32.15
CA LEU A 15 29.57 1.15 32.39
C LEU A 15 28.20 1.83 32.58
N ILE A 16 28.14 2.98 33.25
CA ILE A 16 26.89 3.74 33.43
C ILE A 16 26.45 4.35 32.08
N SER A 17 27.36 4.89 31.28
CA SER A 17 27.02 5.45 29.97
C SER A 17 26.57 4.39 28.98
N THR A 18 27.16 3.18 29.00
CA THR A 18 26.71 2.06 28.13
C THR A 18 25.38 1.45 28.59
N LEU A 19 25.09 1.44 29.89
CA LEU A 19 23.79 0.98 30.41
C LEU A 19 22.66 1.99 30.10
N THR A 20 22.90 3.29 30.20
CA THR A 20 21.90 4.32 29.82
C THR A 20 21.63 4.33 28.33
N THR A 21 22.62 4.25 27.47
CA THR A 21 22.42 4.21 26.01
C THR A 21 21.71 2.92 25.56
N ALA A 22 21.99 1.77 26.19
CA ALA A 22 21.30 0.51 25.88
C ALA A 22 19.84 0.52 26.37
N GLN A 23 19.54 1.17 27.50
CA GLN A 23 18.19 1.31 28.02
C GLN A 23 17.36 2.30 27.21
N ASP A 24 17.97 3.40 26.75
CA ASP A 24 17.34 4.38 25.87
C ASP A 24 17.06 3.80 24.48
N GLY A 25 18.01 3.08 23.87
CA GLY A 25 17.83 2.41 22.58
C GLY A 25 16.73 1.34 22.62
N ASN A 26 16.59 0.59 23.71
CA ASN A 26 15.50 -0.38 23.87
C ASN A 26 14.15 0.33 24.03
N SER A 27 14.08 1.45 24.75
CA SER A 27 12.86 2.23 24.92
C SER A 27 12.38 2.86 23.60
N GLU A 28 13.30 3.30 22.74
CA GLU A 28 13.00 3.83 21.42
C GLU A 28 12.48 2.75 20.48
N LEU A 29 13.12 1.59 20.44
CA LEU A 29 12.70 0.46 19.61
C LEU A 29 11.29 -0.04 19.99
N VAL A 30 11.01 -0.11 21.30
CA VAL A 30 9.67 -0.46 21.81
C VAL A 30 8.62 0.56 21.34
N ARG A 31 8.94 1.86 21.34
CA ARG A 31 8.05 2.89 20.79
C ARG A 31 7.85 2.75 19.28
N LYS A 32 8.91 2.44 18.53
CA LYS A 32 8.81 2.18 17.08
C LYS A 32 7.89 0.97 16.78
N ILE A 33 8.02 -0.11 17.53
CA ILE A 33 7.15 -1.29 17.44
C ILE A 33 5.69 -0.94 17.79
N ALA A 34 5.47 -0.13 18.82
CA ALA A 34 4.12 0.24 19.27
C ALA A 34 3.34 1.07 18.23
N ARG A 35 4.01 1.57 17.18
CA ARG A 35 3.34 2.21 16.03
C ARG A 35 2.52 1.22 15.20
N PHE A 36 2.75 -0.08 15.36
CA PHE A 36 2.02 -1.15 14.68
C PHE A 36 1.19 -1.93 15.71
N ALA A 37 -0.13 -1.79 15.64
CA ALA A 37 -1.04 -2.41 16.61
C ALA A 37 -1.26 -3.89 16.28
N PRO A 38 -0.85 -4.87 17.12
CA PRO A 38 -1.14 -6.27 16.90
C PRO A 38 -2.64 -6.51 16.75
N THR A 39 -3.07 -7.03 15.59
CA THR A 39 -4.49 -7.17 15.26
C THR A 39 -4.76 -8.50 14.59
N PRO A 40 -5.63 -9.38 15.17
CA PRO A 40 -6.03 -10.61 14.53
C PRO A 40 -6.83 -10.33 13.25
N LEU A 41 -6.39 -10.88 12.12
CA LEU A 41 -7.15 -10.93 10.88
C LEU A 41 -7.71 -12.33 10.70
N THR A 42 -9.05 -12.43 10.62
CA THR A 42 -9.76 -13.68 10.49
C THR A 42 -10.88 -13.57 9.45
N ALA A 43 -11.32 -14.71 8.93
CA ALA A 43 -12.49 -14.78 8.07
C ALA A 43 -13.33 -16.02 8.41
N ASP A 44 -14.61 -16.01 8.05
CA ASP A 44 -15.52 -17.14 8.29
C ASP A 44 -15.26 -18.27 7.31
N THR A 45 -14.64 -19.35 7.80
CA THR A 45 -14.36 -20.57 7.02
C THR A 45 -15.51 -21.58 7.00
N LYS A 46 -16.64 -21.30 7.67
CA LYS A 46 -17.76 -22.27 7.80
C LYS A 46 -18.37 -22.62 6.46
N LYS A 47 -18.34 -21.71 5.50
CA LYS A 47 -18.86 -21.92 4.13
C LYS A 47 -17.96 -22.83 3.27
N LEU A 48 -16.72 -23.09 3.68
CA LEU A 48 -15.80 -23.95 2.95
C LEU A 48 -16.11 -25.42 3.22
N THR A 49 -16.01 -26.24 2.17
CA THR A 49 -16.03 -27.70 2.33
C THR A 49 -14.80 -28.19 3.11
N ALA A 50 -14.83 -29.41 3.61
CA ALA A 50 -13.66 -29.98 4.28
C ALA A 50 -12.41 -30.05 3.36
N LYS A 51 -12.64 -30.33 2.06
CA LYS A 51 -11.56 -30.36 1.06
C LYS A 51 -11.02 -28.96 0.76
N ASP A 52 -11.90 -27.95 0.65
CA ASP A 52 -11.46 -26.58 0.40
C ASP A 52 -10.72 -26.00 1.62
N ARG A 53 -11.05 -26.40 2.85
CA ARG A 53 -10.25 -26.04 4.04
C ARG A 53 -8.85 -26.63 3.97
N GLN A 54 -8.74 -27.92 3.58
CA GLN A 54 -7.42 -28.55 3.37
C GLN A 54 -6.64 -27.88 2.23
N ALA A 55 -7.32 -27.46 1.15
CA ALA A 55 -6.70 -26.70 0.07
C ALA A 55 -6.21 -25.32 0.58
N LEU A 56 -7.00 -24.61 1.40
CA LEU A 56 -6.63 -23.36 2.04
C LEU A 56 -5.36 -23.51 2.89
N ASP A 57 -5.26 -24.59 3.69
CA ASP A 57 -4.06 -24.87 4.50
C ASP A 57 -2.81 -25.04 3.61
N LYS A 58 -2.94 -25.71 2.46
CA LYS A 58 -1.84 -25.88 1.51
C LYS A 58 -1.45 -24.57 0.82
N ILE A 59 -2.43 -23.72 0.48
CA ILE A 59 -2.19 -22.40 -0.10
C ILE A 59 -1.46 -21.51 0.92
N ILE A 60 -1.89 -21.49 2.18
CA ILE A 60 -1.20 -20.76 3.24
C ILE A 60 0.23 -21.26 3.42
N ALA A 61 0.45 -22.58 3.39
CA ALA A 61 1.80 -23.15 3.46
C ALA A 61 2.67 -22.74 2.27
N ALA A 62 2.11 -22.67 1.06
CA ALA A 62 2.81 -22.17 -0.12
C ALA A 62 3.17 -20.68 0.02
N ALA A 63 2.23 -19.85 0.48
CA ALA A 63 2.42 -18.43 0.70
C ALA A 63 3.48 -18.14 1.78
N LYS A 64 3.57 -18.92 2.85
CA LYS A 64 4.63 -18.79 3.89
C LYS A 64 6.05 -18.86 3.35
N LEU A 65 6.26 -19.51 2.22
CA LEU A 65 7.58 -19.59 1.58
C LEU A 65 7.99 -18.27 0.91
N LEU A 66 7.06 -17.36 0.72
CA LEU A 66 7.35 -16.04 0.14
C LEU A 66 7.92 -15.06 1.17
N ASP A 67 7.74 -15.27 2.48
CA ASP A 67 8.37 -14.42 3.51
C ASP A 67 9.92 -14.51 3.43
N PRO A 68 10.56 -15.70 3.53
CA PRO A 68 12.01 -15.78 3.37
C PRO A 68 12.49 -15.39 1.97
N LEU A 69 11.65 -15.58 0.92
CA LEU A 69 11.98 -15.13 -0.42
C LEU A 69 12.05 -13.61 -0.48
N PHE A 70 11.05 -12.90 0.05
CA PHE A 70 11.03 -11.45 0.05
C PHE A 70 12.16 -10.86 0.93
N LEU A 71 12.43 -11.44 2.10
CA LEU A 71 13.60 -11.06 2.90
C LEU A 71 14.90 -11.12 2.07
N ARG A 72 15.05 -12.14 1.22
CA ARG A 72 16.19 -12.27 0.29
C ARG A 72 16.14 -11.22 -0.83
N GLN A 73 14.95 -10.81 -1.29
CA GLN A 73 14.79 -9.74 -2.29
C GLN A 73 15.15 -8.37 -1.72
N VAL A 74 14.81 -8.10 -0.46
CA VAL A 74 15.10 -6.82 0.19
C VAL A 74 16.59 -6.60 0.36
N TRP A 75 17.33 -7.62 0.87
CA TRP A 75 18.77 -7.49 1.08
C TRP A 75 19.46 -8.85 1.21
N GLY A 76 20.62 -8.98 0.57
CA GLY A 76 21.40 -10.24 0.62
C GLY A 76 21.91 -10.63 2.01
N GLY A 77 22.01 -9.68 2.95
CA GLY A 77 22.43 -9.94 4.34
C GLY A 77 21.30 -10.40 5.28
N ASN A 78 20.04 -10.33 4.86
CA ASN A 78 18.88 -10.57 5.73
C ASN A 78 18.84 -11.99 6.32
N GLU A 79 19.12 -13.02 5.54
CA GLU A 79 19.10 -14.41 6.04
C GLU A 79 20.13 -14.65 7.16
N ALA A 80 21.33 -14.10 7.02
CA ALA A 80 22.37 -14.20 8.03
C ALA A 80 22.02 -13.40 9.29
N LEU A 81 21.46 -12.19 9.10
CA LEU A 81 21.02 -11.33 10.20
C LEU A 81 19.85 -11.95 10.96
N GLU A 82 18.84 -12.47 10.27
CA GLU A 82 17.71 -13.18 10.88
C GLU A 82 18.19 -14.35 11.75
N LYS A 83 19.09 -15.19 11.20
CA LYS A 83 19.67 -16.31 11.95
C LYS A 83 20.39 -15.85 13.22
N LYS A 84 21.14 -14.74 13.14
CA LYS A 84 21.81 -14.13 14.30
C LYS A 84 20.79 -13.66 15.34
N LEU A 85 19.78 -12.89 14.92
CA LEU A 85 18.75 -12.36 15.83
C LEU A 85 17.95 -13.47 16.51
N LYS A 86 17.63 -14.56 15.80
CA LYS A 86 16.96 -15.76 16.36
C LYS A 86 17.79 -16.49 17.41
N ALA A 87 19.11 -16.45 17.30
CA ALA A 87 20.01 -17.11 18.25
C ALA A 87 20.18 -16.34 19.57
N GLU A 88 19.77 -15.08 19.62
CA GLU A 88 19.89 -14.19 20.77
C GLU A 88 18.59 -14.20 21.59
N SER A 89 18.70 -14.27 22.93
CA SER A 89 17.53 -14.37 23.85
C SER A 89 17.26 -13.10 24.67
N SER A 90 18.08 -12.06 24.54
CA SER A 90 17.87 -10.81 25.29
C SER A 90 16.57 -10.10 24.88
N ALA A 91 15.94 -9.34 25.79
CA ALA A 91 14.74 -8.57 25.47
C ALA A 91 14.96 -7.60 24.30
N THR A 92 16.14 -6.99 24.23
CA THR A 92 16.53 -6.09 23.13
C THR A 92 16.62 -6.84 21.80
N SER A 93 17.22 -8.04 21.77
CA SER A 93 17.33 -8.84 20.55
C SER A 93 15.98 -9.35 20.08
N GLN A 94 15.09 -9.73 21.01
CA GLN A 94 13.72 -10.10 20.66
C GLN A 94 12.92 -8.90 20.09
N ALA A 95 13.11 -7.70 20.64
CA ALA A 95 12.51 -6.50 20.08
C ALA A 95 13.09 -6.16 18.69
N ARG A 96 14.42 -6.33 18.48
CA ARG A 96 15.06 -6.18 17.16
C ARG A 96 14.52 -7.19 16.15
N LEU A 97 14.39 -8.46 16.53
CA LEU A 97 13.83 -9.50 15.67
C LEU A 97 12.37 -9.18 15.29
N LYS A 98 11.56 -8.74 16.26
CA LYS A 98 10.17 -8.34 16.01
C LYS A 98 10.11 -7.19 15.02
N TYR A 99 10.90 -6.13 15.23
CA TYR A 99 10.89 -4.95 14.36
C TYR A 99 11.51 -5.25 12.98
N PHE A 100 12.47 -6.19 12.93
CA PHE A 100 13.01 -6.72 11.68
C PHE A 100 11.93 -7.37 10.82
N TYR A 101 11.04 -8.20 11.41
CA TYR A 101 9.93 -8.79 10.65
C TYR A 101 8.85 -7.79 10.22
N ILE A 102 8.61 -6.74 11.01
CA ILE A 102 7.67 -5.68 10.62
C ILE A 102 8.18 -4.93 9.36
N ASN A 103 9.50 -4.78 9.22
CA ASN A 103 10.11 -4.01 8.13
C ASN A 103 10.71 -4.89 7.02
N ASP A 104 10.75 -6.21 7.20
CA ASP A 104 11.47 -7.18 6.34
C ASP A 104 12.93 -6.82 6.10
N GLY A 105 13.58 -6.30 7.14
CA GLY A 105 14.98 -5.90 7.10
C GLY A 105 15.38 -5.03 8.28
N PRO A 106 16.65 -4.59 8.31
CA PRO A 106 17.20 -3.81 9.42
C PRO A 106 16.91 -2.31 9.34
N TRP A 107 16.12 -1.84 8.38
CA TRP A 107 15.78 -0.44 8.16
C TRP A 107 14.32 -0.15 8.48
N SER A 108 14.08 0.97 9.16
CA SER A 108 12.74 1.42 9.51
C SER A 108 12.06 2.09 8.32
N ARG A 109 11.08 1.43 7.70
CA ARG A 109 10.32 1.95 6.55
C ARG A 109 9.55 3.24 6.87
N LEU A 110 9.05 3.39 8.11
CA LEU A 110 8.39 4.61 8.56
C LEU A 110 9.33 5.77 8.91
N ASP A 111 10.64 5.52 8.99
CA ASP A 111 11.64 6.52 9.36
C ASP A 111 12.69 6.68 8.24
N SER A 112 12.22 6.79 7.00
CA SER A 112 13.06 7.01 5.79
C SER A 112 14.19 5.99 5.65
N ASN A 113 13.91 4.73 5.95
CA ASN A 113 14.89 3.64 5.92
C ASN A 113 16.09 3.82 6.87
N GLU A 114 15.90 4.51 8.02
CA GLU A 114 16.94 4.61 9.04
C GLU A 114 17.27 3.22 9.62
N PRO A 115 18.55 2.80 9.69
CA PRO A 115 18.92 1.51 10.27
C PRO A 115 18.72 1.50 11.79
N PHE A 116 18.11 0.45 12.32
CA PHE A 116 17.88 0.25 13.76
C PHE A 116 18.70 -0.92 14.34
N ILE A 117 19.54 -1.54 13.52
CA ILE A 117 20.46 -2.63 13.90
C ILE A 117 21.88 -2.20 13.55
N GLU A 118 22.81 -2.45 14.46
CA GLU A 118 24.23 -2.14 14.26
C GLU A 118 24.88 -3.13 13.28
N ASN A 119 25.97 -2.70 12.62
CA ASN A 119 26.75 -3.48 11.66
C ASN A 119 25.96 -3.93 10.41
N VAL A 120 25.00 -3.12 9.99
CA VAL A 120 24.32 -3.20 8.69
C VAL A 120 24.69 -1.97 7.85
N PRO A 121 24.51 -1.98 6.53
CA PRO A 121 24.70 -0.78 5.71
C PRO A 121 23.86 0.39 6.25
N ARG A 122 24.44 1.58 6.28
CA ARG A 122 23.74 2.78 6.76
C ARG A 122 22.54 3.11 5.88
N GLU A 123 22.70 2.94 4.58
CA GLU A 123 21.64 3.18 3.60
C GLU A 123 21.11 1.84 3.09
N LYS A 124 19.80 1.71 2.99
CA LYS A 124 19.16 0.59 2.32
C LYS A 124 19.59 0.61 0.85
N PRO A 125 20.05 -0.51 0.26
CA PRO A 125 20.39 -0.55 -1.15
C PRO A 125 19.19 -0.16 -2.02
N THR A 126 19.31 0.88 -2.85
CA THR A 126 18.21 1.40 -3.68
C THR A 126 17.70 0.37 -4.69
N GLY A 127 18.57 -0.51 -5.19
CA GLY A 127 18.20 -1.63 -6.06
C GLY A 127 17.81 -2.90 -5.31
N ALA A 128 17.64 -2.83 -3.98
CA ALA A 128 17.45 -3.98 -3.12
C ALA A 128 18.46 -5.10 -3.46
N ASN A 129 18.11 -6.37 -3.34
CA ASN A 129 18.96 -7.47 -3.79
C ASN A 129 18.58 -7.96 -5.20
N TYR A 130 18.02 -7.08 -6.04
CA TYR A 130 17.80 -7.41 -7.46
C TYR A 130 19.04 -7.18 -8.31
N TYR A 131 19.96 -6.34 -7.84
CA TYR A 131 21.21 -5.95 -8.53
C TYR A 131 22.41 -6.16 -7.62
N PRO A 132 23.63 -6.23 -8.18
CA PRO A 132 24.85 -6.16 -7.38
C PRO A 132 24.92 -4.83 -6.60
N GLU A 133 25.29 -4.86 -5.32
CA GLU A 133 25.36 -3.65 -4.48
C GLU A 133 26.34 -2.60 -5.01
N ASP A 134 27.38 -3.02 -5.74
CA ASP A 134 28.39 -2.15 -6.34
C ASP A 134 28.02 -1.65 -7.74
N MET A 135 26.86 -2.02 -8.28
CA MET A 135 26.43 -1.64 -9.63
C MET A 135 25.95 -0.18 -9.68
N THR A 136 26.42 0.57 -10.67
CA THR A 136 25.90 1.92 -10.94
C THR A 136 24.81 1.90 -12.01
N LYS A 137 23.97 2.96 -12.02
CA LYS A 137 22.96 3.15 -13.09
C LYS A 137 23.59 3.21 -14.48
N ASP A 138 24.73 3.88 -14.61
CA ASP A 138 25.41 4.04 -15.90
C ASP A 138 26.00 2.71 -16.39
N GLU A 139 26.57 1.90 -15.49
CA GLU A 139 27.03 0.54 -15.81
C GLU A 139 25.87 -0.30 -16.33
N PHE A 140 24.73 -0.33 -15.62
CA PHE A 140 23.55 -1.07 -16.04
C PHE A 140 23.05 -0.60 -17.42
N ASN A 141 22.87 0.70 -17.60
CA ASN A 141 22.37 1.25 -18.87
C ASN A 141 23.30 0.93 -20.04
N SER A 142 24.61 1.05 -19.84
CA SER A 142 25.61 0.71 -20.86
C SER A 142 25.60 -0.78 -21.19
N TRP A 143 25.48 -1.62 -20.17
CA TRP A 143 25.36 -3.07 -20.35
C TRP A 143 24.08 -3.43 -21.11
N VAL A 144 22.91 -2.92 -20.71
CA VAL A 144 21.63 -3.16 -21.39
C VAL A 144 21.70 -2.73 -22.85
N GLN A 145 22.30 -1.59 -23.17
CA GLN A 145 22.47 -1.14 -24.57
C GLN A 145 23.29 -2.14 -25.41
N SER A 146 24.23 -2.85 -24.81
CA SER A 146 25.08 -3.85 -25.47
C SER A 146 24.41 -5.19 -25.72
N LEU A 147 23.25 -5.45 -25.09
CA LEU A 147 22.55 -6.74 -25.17
C LEU A 147 21.74 -6.87 -26.47
N PRO A 148 21.51 -8.11 -26.95
CA PRO A 148 20.47 -8.39 -27.94
C PRO A 148 19.08 -7.98 -27.42
N GLU A 149 18.15 -7.62 -28.32
CA GLU A 149 16.85 -7.05 -27.94
C GLU A 149 16.03 -7.94 -26.97
N ALA A 150 16.03 -9.26 -27.19
CA ALA A 150 15.37 -10.20 -26.29
C ALA A 150 15.96 -10.24 -24.87
N GLU A 151 17.27 -9.97 -24.74
CA GLU A 151 17.94 -9.89 -23.43
C GLU A 151 17.74 -8.52 -22.78
N LYS A 152 17.64 -7.44 -23.55
CA LYS A 152 17.24 -6.11 -23.03
C LYS A 152 15.88 -6.18 -22.34
N GLN A 153 14.88 -6.82 -22.97
CA GLN A 153 13.56 -7.01 -22.39
C GLN A 153 13.62 -7.80 -21.08
N LYS A 154 14.48 -8.82 -20.98
CA LYS A 154 14.69 -9.55 -19.73
C LYS A 154 15.41 -8.72 -18.67
N ALA A 155 16.43 -7.94 -19.07
CA ALA A 155 17.18 -7.09 -18.17
C ALA A 155 16.32 -5.99 -17.52
N THR A 156 15.40 -5.41 -18.29
CA THR A 156 14.47 -4.35 -17.84
C THR A 156 13.09 -4.89 -17.46
N GLY A 157 12.87 -6.20 -17.53
CA GLY A 157 11.61 -6.84 -17.15
C GLY A 157 11.58 -7.27 -15.70
N PHE A 158 10.41 -7.75 -15.27
CA PHE A 158 10.05 -7.97 -13.87
C PHE A 158 10.77 -9.15 -13.20
N PHE A 159 11.10 -10.23 -13.94
CA PHE A 159 11.35 -11.56 -13.37
C PHE A 159 12.80 -12.05 -13.52
N TYR A 160 13.74 -11.13 -13.56
CA TYR A 160 15.18 -11.43 -13.62
C TYR A 160 15.95 -10.60 -12.61
N VAL A 161 16.79 -11.23 -11.80
CA VAL A 161 17.80 -10.52 -11.01
C VAL A 161 19.08 -10.35 -11.84
N ILE A 162 19.79 -9.28 -11.58
CA ILE A 162 21.11 -9.02 -12.16
C ILE A 162 22.17 -9.48 -11.18
N ARG A 163 23.16 -10.21 -11.63
CA ARG A 163 24.27 -10.71 -10.81
C ARG A 163 25.61 -10.44 -11.48
N ARG A 164 26.69 -10.47 -10.71
CA ARG A 164 28.04 -10.51 -11.28
C ARG A 164 28.49 -11.96 -11.46
N GLY A 165 28.92 -12.29 -12.69
CA GLY A 165 29.62 -13.53 -12.96
C GLY A 165 31.01 -13.56 -12.35
N THR A 166 31.68 -14.70 -12.45
CA THR A 166 33.07 -14.87 -12.01
C THR A 166 34.06 -13.97 -12.75
N ASP A 167 33.73 -13.56 -13.98
CA ASP A 167 34.44 -12.59 -14.81
C ASP A 167 34.10 -11.12 -14.47
N LYS A 168 33.34 -10.89 -13.41
CA LYS A 168 32.83 -9.59 -12.93
C LYS A 168 31.83 -8.91 -13.86
N LYS A 169 31.41 -9.53 -14.96
CA LYS A 169 30.39 -8.97 -15.85
C LYS A 169 29.00 -9.20 -15.29
N LEU A 170 28.07 -8.31 -15.71
CA LEU A 170 26.67 -8.45 -15.37
C LEU A 170 26.05 -9.61 -16.14
N THR A 171 25.20 -10.39 -15.45
CA THR A 171 24.50 -11.54 -16.01
C THR A 171 23.04 -11.55 -15.57
N LEU A 172 22.15 -12.12 -16.40
CA LEU A 172 20.74 -12.32 -16.11
C LEU A 172 20.54 -13.66 -15.42
N VAL A 173 19.84 -13.65 -14.30
CA VAL A 173 19.40 -14.87 -13.62
C VAL A 173 17.88 -14.80 -13.46
N PRO A 174 17.10 -15.74 -14.06
CA PRO A 174 15.65 -15.75 -13.92
C PRO A 174 15.23 -16.06 -12.48
N TYR A 175 14.08 -15.56 -12.05
CA TYR A 175 13.56 -15.75 -10.68
C TYR A 175 13.38 -17.25 -10.35
N SER A 176 12.93 -18.05 -11.32
CA SER A 176 12.81 -19.51 -11.18
C SER A 176 14.13 -20.22 -10.82
N GLN A 177 15.27 -19.61 -11.14
CA GLN A 177 16.59 -20.11 -10.73
C GLN A 177 17.10 -19.44 -9.46
N ALA A 178 16.97 -18.11 -9.36
CA ALA A 178 17.48 -17.33 -8.24
C ALA A 178 16.81 -17.72 -6.90
N TYR A 179 15.54 -18.11 -6.95
CA TYR A 179 14.70 -18.45 -5.79
C TYR A 179 14.16 -19.88 -5.85
N LYS A 180 14.82 -20.75 -6.61
CA LYS A 180 14.38 -22.13 -6.88
C LYS A 180 14.06 -22.91 -5.61
N ASP A 181 14.90 -22.79 -4.59
CA ASP A 181 14.79 -23.48 -3.31
C ASP A 181 13.50 -23.16 -2.54
N LEU A 182 12.84 -22.02 -2.83
CA LEU A 182 11.58 -21.59 -2.23
C LEU A 182 10.42 -21.73 -3.21
N LEU A 183 10.63 -21.46 -4.50
CA LEU A 183 9.56 -21.52 -5.51
C LEU A 183 9.14 -22.96 -5.86
N GLU A 184 10.08 -23.93 -5.95
CA GLU A 184 9.72 -25.33 -6.21
C GLU A 184 8.85 -25.95 -5.10
N PRO A 185 9.17 -25.81 -3.80
CA PRO A 185 8.29 -26.28 -2.73
C PRO A 185 6.93 -25.54 -2.72
N SER A 186 6.91 -24.23 -2.98
CA SER A 186 5.67 -23.46 -3.07
C SER A 186 4.79 -23.97 -4.21
N ALA A 187 5.36 -24.16 -5.41
CA ALA A 187 4.65 -24.71 -6.57
C ALA A 187 4.07 -26.11 -6.29
N LYS A 188 4.81 -26.96 -5.58
CA LYS A 188 4.32 -28.30 -5.16
C LYS A 188 3.09 -28.16 -4.26
N LEU A 189 3.12 -27.27 -3.27
CA LEU A 189 1.99 -27.03 -2.35
C LEU A 189 0.77 -26.48 -3.08
N LEU A 190 0.96 -25.58 -4.07
CA LEU A 190 -0.13 -25.08 -4.91
C LEU A 190 -0.78 -26.22 -5.74
N ARG A 191 0.00 -27.17 -6.27
CA ARG A 191 -0.54 -28.34 -6.98
C ARG A 191 -1.29 -29.28 -6.04
N GLU A 192 -0.80 -29.48 -4.82
CA GLU A 192 -1.50 -30.25 -3.79
C GLU A 192 -2.84 -29.61 -3.43
N ALA A 193 -2.89 -28.28 -3.29
CA ALA A 193 -4.13 -27.52 -3.08
C ALA A 193 -5.09 -27.68 -4.27
N ALA A 194 -4.58 -27.59 -5.50
CA ALA A 194 -5.35 -27.79 -6.73
C ALA A 194 -5.98 -29.20 -6.84
N ALA A 195 -5.30 -30.21 -6.28
CA ALA A 195 -5.83 -31.58 -6.24
C ALA A 195 -6.95 -31.76 -5.18
N LEU A 196 -6.95 -30.95 -4.13
CA LEU A 196 -7.93 -31.00 -3.04
C LEU A 196 -9.20 -30.25 -3.36
N THR A 197 -9.11 -29.03 -3.96
CA THR A 197 -10.29 -28.20 -4.23
C THR A 197 -11.17 -28.82 -5.31
N THR A 198 -12.48 -28.66 -5.13
CA THR A 198 -13.50 -29.02 -6.14
C THR A 198 -13.85 -27.86 -7.07
N ASN A 199 -13.42 -26.64 -6.75
CA ASN A 199 -13.65 -25.47 -7.58
C ASN A 199 -12.73 -25.48 -8.81
N ALA A 200 -13.34 -25.51 -10.00
CA ALA A 200 -12.60 -25.67 -11.25
C ALA A 200 -11.69 -24.46 -11.57
N THR A 201 -12.14 -23.23 -11.27
CA THR A 201 -11.37 -22.02 -11.57
C THR A 201 -10.20 -21.86 -10.61
N LEU A 202 -10.37 -22.20 -9.34
CA LEU A 202 -9.29 -22.21 -8.36
C LEU A 202 -8.24 -23.27 -8.72
N LYS A 203 -8.69 -24.47 -9.11
CA LYS A 203 -7.80 -25.55 -9.55
C LYS A 203 -6.97 -25.14 -10.76
N ASP A 204 -7.59 -24.52 -11.75
CA ASP A 204 -6.91 -24.04 -12.96
C ASP A 204 -5.86 -22.98 -12.64
N PHE A 205 -6.25 -21.96 -11.86
CA PHE A 205 -5.33 -20.91 -11.42
C PHE A 205 -4.12 -21.47 -10.66
N LEU A 206 -4.35 -22.31 -9.64
CA LEU A 206 -3.27 -22.85 -8.80
C LEU A 206 -2.26 -23.68 -9.60
N ASN A 207 -2.73 -24.49 -10.57
CA ASN A 207 -1.83 -25.27 -11.43
C ASN A 207 -1.00 -24.35 -12.35
N LYS A 208 -1.64 -23.40 -13.03
CA LYS A 208 -0.95 -22.45 -13.90
C LYS A 208 0.03 -21.57 -13.13
N ARG A 209 -0.30 -21.15 -11.91
CA ARG A 209 0.60 -20.39 -11.05
C ARG A 209 1.81 -21.22 -10.61
N ALA A 210 1.59 -22.49 -10.31
CA ALA A 210 2.69 -23.41 -10.01
C ALA A 210 3.61 -23.64 -11.23
N ASP A 211 3.07 -23.64 -12.46
CA ASP A 211 3.87 -23.70 -13.69
C ASP A 211 4.66 -22.41 -13.90
N ALA A 212 4.04 -21.25 -13.61
CA ALA A 212 4.68 -19.93 -13.72
C ALA A 212 5.89 -19.77 -12.78
N PHE A 213 5.84 -20.35 -11.59
CA PHE A 213 6.98 -20.33 -10.65
C PHE A 213 8.21 -21.08 -11.19
N GLY A 214 8.02 -22.00 -12.13
CA GLY A 214 9.12 -22.72 -12.77
C GLY A 214 9.57 -22.14 -14.11
N SER A 215 8.70 -21.35 -14.78
CA SER A 215 8.95 -20.84 -16.14
C SER A 215 9.23 -19.35 -16.21
N ASP A 216 8.92 -18.58 -15.16
CA ASP A 216 8.90 -17.10 -15.16
C ASP A 216 7.92 -16.48 -16.19
N ASP A 217 7.00 -17.27 -16.74
CA ASP A 217 5.91 -16.79 -17.58
C ASP A 217 4.58 -16.82 -16.80
N TYR A 218 4.14 -15.66 -16.35
CA TYR A 218 2.95 -15.49 -15.53
C TYR A 218 1.67 -15.26 -16.33
N TYR A 219 1.75 -15.04 -17.65
CA TYR A 219 0.61 -14.66 -18.48
C TYR A 219 -0.60 -15.61 -18.32
N ALA A 220 -0.41 -16.92 -18.53
CA ALA A 220 -1.51 -17.89 -18.44
C ALA A 220 -2.13 -17.96 -17.06
N SER A 221 -1.33 -17.78 -16.00
CA SER A 221 -1.82 -17.78 -14.63
C SER A 221 -2.54 -16.47 -14.27
N ASP A 222 -2.12 -15.33 -14.81
CA ASP A 222 -2.79 -14.05 -14.60
C ASP A 222 -4.14 -14.00 -15.33
N VAL A 223 -4.23 -14.58 -16.54
CA VAL A 223 -5.52 -14.79 -17.21
C VAL A 223 -6.45 -15.67 -16.36
N ALA A 224 -5.95 -16.78 -15.80
CA ALA A 224 -6.74 -17.65 -14.94
C ALA A 224 -7.14 -16.95 -13.61
N TRP A 225 -6.29 -16.06 -13.08
CA TRP A 225 -6.61 -15.24 -11.90
C TRP A 225 -7.75 -14.25 -12.21
N MET A 226 -7.78 -13.66 -13.40
CA MET A 226 -8.90 -12.80 -13.81
C MET A 226 -10.22 -13.58 -13.86
N ASP A 227 -10.19 -14.83 -14.29
CA ASP A 227 -11.35 -15.73 -14.40
C ASP A 227 -11.67 -16.47 -13.08
N LEU A 228 -10.90 -16.23 -12.00
CA LEU A 228 -11.08 -16.91 -10.72
C LEU A 228 -12.44 -16.57 -10.11
N ASP A 229 -13.28 -17.59 -9.91
CA ASP A 229 -14.59 -17.52 -9.25
C ASP A 229 -14.69 -18.62 -8.18
N SER A 230 -14.19 -18.32 -7.00
CA SER A 230 -14.08 -19.25 -5.87
C SER A 230 -14.32 -18.53 -4.56
N PRO A 231 -14.85 -19.20 -3.51
CA PRO A 231 -14.85 -18.67 -2.15
C PRO A 231 -13.45 -18.38 -1.59
N ILE A 232 -12.43 -19.14 -2.03
CA ILE A 232 -11.02 -18.84 -1.74
C ILE A 232 -10.50 -18.01 -2.90
N ASP A 233 -10.13 -16.76 -2.63
CA ASP A 233 -9.47 -15.87 -3.58
C ASP A 233 -7.99 -15.75 -3.21
N VAL A 234 -7.10 -15.97 -4.17
CA VAL A 234 -5.65 -16.04 -3.92
C VAL A 234 -4.93 -15.16 -4.92
N THR A 235 -4.16 -14.24 -4.40
CA THR A 235 -3.13 -13.50 -5.14
C THR A 235 -1.79 -13.97 -4.61
N ILE A 236 -0.94 -14.57 -5.45
CA ILE A 236 0.36 -15.11 -5.06
C ILE A 236 1.33 -15.03 -6.24
N GLY A 237 2.44 -14.34 -6.09
CA GLY A 237 3.44 -14.16 -7.15
C GLY A 237 4.24 -12.87 -7.03
N PRO A 238 5.05 -12.54 -8.03
CA PRO A 238 5.77 -11.27 -8.12
C PRO A 238 4.92 -10.22 -8.85
N TYR A 239 4.56 -9.13 -8.15
CA TYR A 239 3.66 -8.12 -8.71
C TYR A 239 4.20 -6.69 -8.62
N GLU A 240 4.47 -6.20 -7.42
CA GLU A 240 4.79 -4.79 -7.20
C GLU A 240 6.28 -4.50 -7.36
N THR A 241 6.62 -3.31 -7.82
CA THR A 241 8.02 -2.92 -8.11
C THR A 241 8.57 -1.86 -7.16
N TYR A 242 7.87 -1.58 -6.06
CA TYR A 242 8.25 -0.53 -5.11
C TYR A 242 9.57 -0.81 -4.40
N GLU A 243 9.90 -2.08 -4.16
CA GLU A 243 11.17 -2.45 -3.52
C GLU A 243 12.38 -2.17 -4.40
N ASP A 244 12.23 -2.19 -5.74
CA ASP A 244 13.23 -1.71 -6.71
C ASP A 244 13.17 -0.18 -6.85
N GLU A 245 13.73 0.52 -5.89
CA GLU A 245 13.85 1.99 -5.90
C GLU A 245 14.88 2.49 -6.94
N LEU A 246 15.65 1.60 -7.58
CA LEU A 246 16.68 1.97 -8.56
C LEU A 246 16.08 2.28 -9.94
N PHE A 247 15.24 1.37 -10.47
CA PHE A 247 14.66 1.48 -11.81
C PHE A 247 13.16 1.17 -11.84
N SER A 248 12.59 0.61 -10.80
CA SER A 248 11.21 0.08 -10.75
C SER A 248 10.96 -1.00 -11.81
N TYR A 249 11.95 -1.83 -12.09
CA TYR A 249 11.87 -2.92 -13.08
C TYR A 249 11.57 -4.27 -12.45
N LYS A 250 11.93 -4.49 -11.19
CA LYS A 250 11.95 -5.82 -10.57
C LYS A 250 10.77 -6.00 -9.63
N ALA A 251 9.99 -7.06 -9.85
CA ALA A 251 8.81 -7.36 -9.05
C ALA A 251 9.18 -8.11 -7.78
N ALA A 252 8.62 -7.67 -6.65
CA ALA A 252 8.70 -8.35 -5.37
C ALA A 252 7.65 -9.47 -5.27
N PHE A 253 7.99 -10.55 -4.57
CA PHE A 253 7.05 -11.61 -4.27
C PHE A 253 6.15 -11.24 -3.09
N GLU A 254 4.86 -11.45 -3.29
CA GLU A 254 3.84 -11.25 -2.27
C GLU A 254 2.73 -12.30 -2.37
N ALA A 255 1.98 -12.47 -1.30
CA ALA A 255 0.75 -13.24 -1.33
C ALA A 255 -0.33 -12.64 -0.43
N TYR A 256 -1.56 -12.71 -0.93
CA TYR A 256 -2.79 -12.50 -0.19
C TYR A 256 -3.65 -13.75 -0.33
N VAL A 257 -3.78 -14.52 0.75
CA VAL A 257 -4.70 -15.65 0.83
C VAL A 257 -5.95 -15.15 1.52
N THR A 258 -7.07 -15.19 0.81
CA THR A 258 -8.28 -14.48 1.24
C THR A 258 -9.54 -15.33 1.05
N LEU A 259 -10.61 -14.96 1.76
CA LEU A 259 -11.96 -15.47 1.53
C LEU A 259 -12.85 -14.36 1.00
N ARG A 260 -13.59 -14.66 -0.08
CA ARG A 260 -14.47 -13.71 -0.74
C ARG A 260 -15.69 -13.35 0.13
N ASP A 261 -15.99 -12.05 0.17
CA ASP A 261 -17.24 -11.53 0.74
C ASP A 261 -18.21 -11.22 -0.42
N ASP A 262 -19.05 -12.20 -0.77
CA ASP A 262 -19.97 -12.09 -1.91
C ASP A 262 -21.03 -11.00 -1.69
N ALA A 263 -21.49 -10.80 -0.47
CA ALA A 263 -22.51 -9.81 -0.14
C ALA A 263 -21.96 -8.39 -0.34
N GLU A 264 -20.78 -8.10 0.19
CA GLU A 264 -20.12 -6.81 -0.02
C GLU A 264 -19.69 -6.63 -1.48
N THR A 265 -19.20 -7.68 -2.13
CA THR A 265 -18.85 -7.64 -3.57
C THR A 265 -20.07 -7.24 -4.41
N ALA A 266 -21.25 -7.83 -4.16
CA ALA A 266 -22.48 -7.50 -4.86
C ALA A 266 -22.96 -6.06 -4.57
N LYS A 267 -22.88 -5.62 -3.30
CA LYS A 267 -23.17 -4.24 -2.91
C LYS A 267 -22.31 -3.24 -3.67
N LEU A 268 -21.00 -3.50 -3.75
CA LEU A 268 -20.05 -2.59 -4.41
C LEU A 268 -20.11 -2.66 -5.94
N ALA A 269 -20.47 -3.78 -6.53
CA ALA A 269 -20.69 -3.89 -7.97
C ALA A 269 -21.79 -2.93 -8.47
N GLY A 270 -22.75 -2.59 -7.61
CA GLY A 270 -23.77 -1.57 -7.87
C GLY A 270 -23.18 -0.19 -8.19
N PHE A 271 -22.05 0.19 -7.56
CA PHE A 271 -21.40 1.48 -7.84
C PHE A 271 -20.84 1.55 -9.26
N SER A 272 -20.28 0.45 -9.76
CA SER A 272 -19.73 0.39 -11.12
C SER A 272 -20.78 0.65 -12.20
N SER A 273 -22.05 0.34 -11.96
CA SER A 273 -23.15 0.60 -12.90
C SER A 273 -23.48 2.08 -13.05
N HIS A 274 -23.05 2.93 -12.12
CA HIS A 274 -23.29 4.39 -12.12
C HIS A 274 -22.09 5.19 -12.64
N LEU A 275 -20.96 4.57 -13.00
CA LEU A 275 -19.75 5.32 -13.38
C LEU A 275 -19.98 6.26 -14.56
N GLN A 276 -20.71 5.84 -15.61
CA GLN A 276 -21.00 6.71 -16.74
C GLN A 276 -21.94 7.86 -16.34
N GLU A 277 -22.89 7.63 -15.43
CA GLU A 277 -23.75 8.68 -14.90
C GLU A 277 -22.93 9.69 -14.08
N LEU A 278 -22.02 9.21 -13.23
CA LEU A 278 -21.09 10.05 -12.48
C LEU A 278 -20.22 10.89 -13.42
N GLU A 279 -19.58 10.27 -14.42
CA GLU A 279 -18.76 10.98 -15.42
C GLU A 279 -19.55 12.08 -16.12
N ASN A 280 -20.79 11.79 -16.54
CA ASN A 280 -21.66 12.75 -17.22
C ASN A 280 -22.07 13.94 -16.34
N ASN A 281 -21.93 13.82 -15.00
CA ASN A 281 -22.30 14.83 -14.02
C ASN A 281 -21.11 15.42 -13.25
N LEU A 282 -19.86 15.01 -13.57
CA LEU A 282 -18.69 15.56 -12.90
C LEU A 282 -18.74 17.10 -12.87
N PRO A 283 -18.34 17.75 -11.76
CA PRO A 283 -18.38 19.20 -11.61
C PRO A 283 -17.26 19.89 -12.42
N MET A 284 -17.31 19.75 -13.74
CA MET A 284 -16.42 20.42 -14.70
C MET A 284 -17.15 20.75 -15.98
N ASP A 285 -16.52 21.53 -16.86
CA ASP A 285 -17.11 21.85 -18.17
C ASP A 285 -17.44 20.56 -18.94
N PRO A 286 -18.67 20.39 -19.46
CA PRO A 286 -19.09 19.19 -20.17
C PRO A 286 -18.18 18.77 -21.34
N LYS A 287 -17.48 19.71 -21.97
CA LYS A 287 -16.55 19.43 -23.08
C LYS A 287 -15.34 18.55 -22.67
N TYR A 288 -15.03 18.50 -21.36
CA TYR A 288 -13.91 17.71 -20.82
C TYR A 288 -14.31 16.32 -20.33
N ARG A 289 -15.63 16.03 -20.25
CA ARG A 289 -16.15 14.75 -19.78
C ARG A 289 -15.99 13.67 -20.84
N ASN A 290 -15.77 12.44 -20.38
CA ASN A 290 -15.70 11.27 -21.24
C ASN A 290 -17.10 10.87 -21.73
N PRO A 291 -17.41 10.97 -23.04
CA PRO A 291 -18.74 10.62 -23.53
C PRO A 291 -19.04 9.12 -23.40
N LYS A 292 -18.00 8.29 -23.32
CA LYS A 292 -18.10 6.83 -23.18
C LYS A 292 -16.90 6.29 -22.44
N LEU A 293 -17.13 5.78 -21.23
CA LEU A 293 -16.13 5.08 -20.46
C LEU A 293 -15.88 3.68 -21.03
N GLY A 294 -14.68 3.14 -20.77
CA GLY A 294 -14.37 1.73 -20.99
C GLY A 294 -15.17 0.82 -20.06
N ALA A 295 -15.00 -0.50 -20.22
CA ALA A 295 -15.57 -1.47 -19.29
C ALA A 295 -14.99 -1.24 -17.87
N ALA A 296 -15.88 -1.23 -16.89
CA ALA A 296 -15.45 -1.10 -15.50
C ALA A 296 -14.68 -2.35 -15.05
N SER A 297 -13.57 -2.16 -14.35
CA SER A 297 -12.84 -3.27 -13.73
C SER A 297 -13.70 -3.95 -12.67
N PRO A 298 -13.78 -5.29 -12.64
CA PRO A 298 -14.50 -5.99 -11.59
C PRO A 298 -13.89 -5.70 -10.22
N ILE A 299 -14.77 -5.52 -9.23
CA ILE A 299 -14.41 -5.33 -7.84
C ILE A 299 -14.58 -6.64 -7.10
N ARG A 300 -13.61 -6.99 -6.27
CA ARG A 300 -13.69 -8.10 -5.31
C ARG A 300 -13.51 -7.57 -3.90
N VAL A 301 -14.42 -7.90 -3.02
CA VAL A 301 -14.26 -7.68 -1.58
C VAL A 301 -13.86 -8.98 -0.93
N VAL A 302 -12.77 -8.97 -0.19
CA VAL A 302 -12.20 -10.17 0.42
C VAL A 302 -11.79 -9.91 1.86
N ASN A 303 -11.72 -11.00 2.64
CA ASN A 303 -11.18 -11.01 3.99
C ASN A 303 -9.88 -11.79 4.01
N VAL A 304 -8.78 -11.15 4.38
CA VAL A 304 -7.45 -11.73 4.48
C VAL A 304 -7.43 -12.77 5.60
N VAL A 305 -6.92 -13.94 5.30
CA VAL A 305 -6.63 -15.01 6.28
C VAL A 305 -5.12 -15.21 6.48
N PHE A 306 -4.32 -14.82 5.48
CA PHE A 306 -2.87 -14.78 5.53
C PHE A 306 -2.33 -13.85 4.45
N SER A 307 -1.28 -13.09 4.76
CA SER A 307 -0.44 -12.37 3.79
C SER A 307 1.03 -12.62 4.07
N SER A 308 1.87 -12.51 3.04
CA SER A 308 3.30 -12.75 3.12
C SER A 308 4.08 -11.96 2.07
N GLY A 309 5.40 -11.93 2.24
CA GLY A 309 6.28 -11.16 1.39
C GLY A 309 5.99 -9.66 1.44
N GLU A 310 6.12 -8.95 0.33
CA GLU A 310 5.85 -7.51 0.28
C GLU A 310 4.47 -7.14 0.80
N GLY A 311 3.46 -8.00 0.57
CA GLY A 311 2.09 -7.81 1.04
C GLY A 311 1.90 -7.81 2.57
N ASN A 312 2.94 -8.17 3.35
CA ASN A 312 2.94 -8.12 4.82
C ASN A 312 4.03 -7.18 5.37
N SER A 313 4.65 -6.37 4.54
CA SER A 313 5.77 -5.51 4.90
C SER A 313 5.31 -4.12 5.35
N GLY A 314 5.75 -3.68 6.53
CA GLY A 314 5.51 -2.32 7.02
C GLY A 314 4.03 -1.94 7.10
N VAL A 315 3.65 -0.89 6.35
CA VAL A 315 2.25 -0.41 6.28
C VAL A 315 1.43 -1.36 5.43
N GLN A 316 0.36 -1.89 6.02
CA GLN A 316 -0.47 -2.90 5.36
C GLN A 316 -1.29 -2.34 4.20
N THR A 317 -1.35 -3.07 3.10
CA THR A 317 -2.17 -2.77 1.92
C THR A 317 -3.67 -2.78 2.29
N ALA A 318 -4.42 -1.82 1.77
CA ALA A 318 -5.87 -1.73 1.96
C ALA A 318 -6.67 -2.24 0.75
N ALA A 319 -6.09 -2.08 -0.44
CA ALA A 319 -6.64 -2.53 -1.72
C ALA A 319 -5.51 -2.63 -2.74
N PHE A 320 -5.71 -3.37 -3.82
CA PHE A 320 -4.79 -3.41 -4.96
C PHE A 320 -5.53 -3.63 -6.27
N ASN A 321 -4.89 -3.29 -7.38
CA ASN A 321 -5.43 -3.45 -8.73
C ASN A 321 -4.41 -4.20 -9.60
N LEU A 322 -4.74 -5.40 -10.04
CA LEU A 322 -3.87 -6.30 -10.79
C LEU A 322 -4.63 -6.90 -11.99
N PRO A 323 -3.96 -7.52 -12.95
CA PRO A 323 -2.52 -7.73 -13.06
C PRO A 323 -1.77 -6.50 -13.59
N ASN A 324 -0.42 -6.56 -13.55
CA ASN A 324 0.46 -5.55 -14.16
C ASN A 324 0.90 -5.92 -15.59
N ASP A 325 0.53 -7.10 -16.12
CA ASP A 325 0.85 -7.52 -17.48
C ASP A 325 -0.10 -6.85 -18.49
N GLU A 326 0.43 -5.95 -19.30
CA GLU A 326 -0.32 -5.21 -20.34
C GLU A 326 -1.06 -6.11 -21.32
N ARG A 327 -0.56 -7.33 -21.58
CA ARG A 327 -1.23 -8.31 -22.46
C ARG A 327 -2.53 -8.81 -21.81
N VAL A 328 -2.50 -9.08 -20.51
CA VAL A 328 -3.67 -9.51 -19.74
C VAL A 328 -4.64 -8.34 -19.57
N ILE A 329 -4.14 -7.13 -19.26
CA ILE A 329 -4.98 -5.93 -19.17
C ILE A 329 -5.74 -5.69 -20.48
N LYS A 330 -5.07 -5.84 -21.61
CA LYS A 330 -5.70 -5.68 -22.92
C LYS A 330 -6.76 -6.76 -23.23
N GLU A 331 -6.55 -8.00 -22.79
CA GLU A 331 -7.44 -9.13 -23.02
C GLU A 331 -8.61 -9.20 -22.05
N LYS A 332 -8.35 -9.01 -20.77
CA LYS A 332 -9.26 -9.26 -19.64
C LYS A 332 -9.59 -8.02 -18.80
N GLY A 333 -8.86 -6.92 -18.98
CA GLY A 333 -8.89 -5.78 -18.06
C GLY A 333 -8.10 -6.03 -16.81
N SER A 334 -8.43 -5.31 -15.74
CA SER A 334 -7.85 -5.47 -14.41
C SER A 334 -8.94 -5.76 -13.36
N LYS A 335 -8.55 -6.26 -12.19
CA LYS A 335 -9.44 -6.57 -11.07
C LYS A 335 -8.98 -5.79 -9.84
N ARG A 336 -9.92 -5.06 -9.22
CA ARG A 336 -9.70 -4.40 -7.93
C ARG A 336 -10.08 -5.33 -6.79
N VAL A 337 -9.17 -5.49 -5.84
CA VAL A 337 -9.37 -6.30 -4.65
C VAL A 337 -9.34 -5.41 -3.43
N MET A 338 -10.44 -5.41 -2.65
CA MET A 338 -10.60 -4.62 -1.43
C MET A 338 -10.43 -5.54 -0.21
N LEU A 339 -9.43 -5.27 0.63
CA LEU A 339 -9.11 -6.07 1.82
C LEU A 339 -9.93 -5.59 3.03
N LYS A 340 -11.20 -6.04 3.12
CA LYS A 340 -12.20 -5.51 4.06
C LYS A 340 -11.78 -5.61 5.52
N ASN A 341 -11.36 -6.79 5.98
CA ASN A 341 -10.98 -6.97 7.38
C ASN A 341 -9.67 -6.25 7.75
N THR A 342 -8.78 -6.03 6.79
CA THR A 342 -7.60 -5.16 6.97
C THR A 342 -8.04 -3.71 7.16
N GLN A 343 -8.97 -3.23 6.33
CA GLN A 343 -9.51 -1.88 6.46
C GLN A 343 -10.31 -1.70 7.76
N ASP A 344 -11.11 -2.71 8.16
CA ASP A 344 -11.81 -2.70 9.46
C ASP A 344 -10.82 -2.64 10.63
N ALA A 345 -9.75 -3.41 10.58
CA ALA A 345 -8.69 -3.38 11.57
C ALA A 345 -8.03 -1.99 11.65
N LYS A 346 -7.70 -1.37 10.51
CA LYS A 346 -7.16 0.00 10.44
C LYS A 346 -8.16 1.03 10.99
N PHE A 347 -9.43 0.91 10.64
CA PHE A 347 -10.48 1.78 11.17
C PHE A 347 -10.52 1.72 12.70
N ASN A 348 -10.53 0.53 13.27
CA ASN A 348 -10.63 0.33 14.71
C ASN A 348 -9.35 0.68 15.48
N LYS A 349 -8.17 0.35 14.95
CA LYS A 349 -6.89 0.49 15.64
C LYS A 349 -6.18 1.82 15.39
N THR A 350 -6.49 2.49 14.29
CA THR A 350 -5.87 3.78 13.95
C THR A 350 -6.88 4.92 13.87
N LEU A 351 -7.95 4.77 13.09
CA LEU A 351 -8.86 5.89 12.82
C LEU A 351 -9.71 6.28 14.02
N ILE A 352 -10.30 5.32 14.74
CA ILE A 352 -11.04 5.62 15.98
C ILE A 352 -10.14 6.30 17.02
N PRO A 353 -8.91 5.82 17.33
CA PRO A 353 -8.01 6.54 18.21
C PRO A 353 -7.63 7.95 17.72
N ILE A 354 -7.38 8.12 16.42
CA ILE A 354 -7.13 9.44 15.81
C ILE A 354 -8.31 10.37 16.10
N SER A 355 -9.54 9.94 15.82
CA SER A 355 -10.72 10.78 15.97
C SER A 355 -10.91 11.30 17.40
N ARG A 356 -10.56 10.50 18.40
CA ARG A 356 -10.63 10.90 19.82
C ARG A 356 -9.66 12.04 20.17
N VAL A 357 -8.59 12.20 19.39
CA VAL A 357 -7.58 13.25 19.58
C VAL A 357 -7.93 14.48 18.76
N VAL A 358 -8.39 14.30 17.51
CA VAL A 358 -8.50 15.41 16.56
C VAL A 358 -9.89 15.97 16.39
N LEU A 359 -10.96 15.20 16.66
CA LEU A 359 -12.33 15.68 16.48
C LEU A 359 -12.93 16.28 17.77
N GLU A 360 -13.84 17.22 17.59
CA GLU A 360 -14.72 17.66 18.67
C GLU A 360 -15.43 16.46 19.29
N PRO A 361 -15.59 16.39 20.65
CA PRO A 361 -16.22 15.26 21.31
C PRO A 361 -17.62 14.93 20.79
N ALA A 362 -18.40 15.95 20.36
CA ALA A 362 -19.74 15.76 19.81
C ALA A 362 -19.73 15.01 18.47
N ASP A 363 -18.63 15.11 17.71
CA ASP A 363 -18.50 14.55 16.36
C ASP A 363 -17.91 13.13 16.35
N GLN A 364 -17.29 12.70 17.47
CA GLN A 364 -16.63 11.40 17.55
C GLN A 364 -17.59 10.21 17.35
N SER A 365 -18.86 10.36 17.69
CA SER A 365 -19.89 9.35 17.46
C SER A 365 -20.37 9.25 16.00
N ALA A 366 -19.96 10.21 15.15
CA ALA A 366 -20.30 10.24 13.74
C ALA A 366 -19.28 9.49 12.86
N LEU A 367 -18.29 8.79 13.44
CA LEU A 367 -17.43 7.90 12.66
C LEU A 367 -18.17 6.60 12.29
N ALA A 368 -18.04 6.20 11.02
CA ALA A 368 -18.63 4.95 10.55
C ALA A 368 -17.67 4.20 9.61
N PHE A 369 -17.54 2.89 9.85
CA PHE A 369 -16.74 2.03 8.98
C PHE A 369 -17.27 2.03 7.53
N ASP A 370 -18.58 2.00 7.33
CA ASP A 370 -19.18 2.04 6.00
C ASP A 370 -18.78 3.31 5.23
N SER A 371 -18.72 4.47 5.88
CA SER A 371 -18.26 5.72 5.25
C SER A 371 -16.77 5.66 4.89
N PHE A 372 -15.95 5.11 5.78
CA PHE A 372 -14.52 4.93 5.55
C PHE A 372 -14.26 3.96 4.38
N PHE A 373 -14.86 2.77 4.42
CA PHE A 373 -14.70 1.71 3.44
C PHE A 373 -15.24 2.12 2.06
N THR A 374 -16.43 2.72 2.02
CA THR A 374 -17.06 3.14 0.76
C THR A 374 -16.32 4.32 0.13
N HIS A 375 -15.73 5.23 0.94
CA HIS A 375 -14.91 6.31 0.39
C HIS A 375 -13.64 5.76 -0.27
N ILE A 376 -12.94 4.80 0.35
CA ILE A 376 -11.76 4.15 -0.26
C ILE A 376 -12.14 3.49 -1.59
N LEU A 377 -13.29 2.80 -1.63
CA LEU A 377 -13.79 2.25 -2.89
C LEU A 377 -14.03 3.33 -3.94
N CYS A 378 -14.72 4.42 -3.57
CA CYS A 378 -15.01 5.50 -4.50
C CYS A 378 -13.71 6.17 -4.98
N HIS A 379 -12.74 6.39 -4.11
CA HIS A 379 -11.41 6.86 -4.48
C HIS A 379 -10.81 5.99 -5.61
N GLU A 380 -10.77 4.68 -5.44
CA GLU A 380 -10.26 3.74 -6.44
C GLU A 380 -11.05 3.79 -7.77
N LEU A 381 -12.35 3.97 -7.70
CA LEU A 381 -13.20 4.12 -8.90
C LEU A 381 -12.96 5.46 -9.59
N MET A 382 -12.75 6.53 -8.83
CA MET A 382 -12.57 7.87 -9.38
C MET A 382 -11.22 8.07 -10.06
N HIS A 383 -10.24 7.19 -9.86
CA HIS A 383 -9.07 7.13 -10.73
C HIS A 383 -9.42 6.83 -12.20
N GLY A 384 -10.54 6.18 -12.47
CA GLY A 384 -11.02 5.88 -13.81
C GLY A 384 -11.86 6.99 -14.46
N LEU A 385 -12.23 8.03 -13.72
CA LEU A 385 -13.09 9.12 -14.18
C LEU A 385 -12.31 10.41 -14.38
N GLY A 386 -12.90 11.31 -15.19
CA GLY A 386 -12.30 12.61 -15.51
C GLY A 386 -11.21 12.55 -16.59
N PRO A 387 -10.40 13.60 -16.71
CA PRO A 387 -9.42 13.74 -17.78
C PRO A 387 -8.20 12.82 -17.57
N HIS A 388 -7.81 12.08 -18.60
CA HIS A 388 -6.56 11.28 -18.65
C HIS A 388 -5.79 11.58 -19.94
N ASN A 389 -6.44 11.34 -21.09
CA ASN A 389 -5.97 11.72 -22.40
C ASN A 389 -6.58 13.08 -22.76
N ILE A 390 -5.73 14.07 -22.98
CA ILE A 390 -6.15 15.45 -23.21
C ILE A 390 -5.53 16.02 -24.48
N LYS A 391 -6.06 17.13 -24.97
CA LYS A 391 -5.52 17.84 -26.14
C LYS A 391 -5.03 19.23 -25.71
N ILE A 392 -3.75 19.50 -25.93
CA ILE A 392 -3.15 20.82 -25.70
C ILE A 392 -2.70 21.39 -27.04
N ALA A 393 -3.23 22.57 -27.38
CA ALA A 393 -2.98 23.21 -28.68
C ALA A 393 -3.23 22.27 -29.89
N GLY A 394 -4.24 21.40 -29.79
CA GLY A 394 -4.62 20.45 -30.83
C GLY A 394 -3.80 19.16 -30.87
N GLN A 395 -2.79 18.99 -30.02
CA GLN A 395 -1.94 17.81 -29.95
C GLN A 395 -2.42 16.88 -28.82
N ASP A 396 -2.47 15.57 -29.10
CA ASP A 396 -2.81 14.56 -28.11
C ASP A 396 -1.67 14.38 -27.10
N THR A 397 -2.01 14.36 -25.82
CA THR A 397 -1.09 14.17 -24.70
C THR A 397 -1.83 13.53 -23.53
N THR A 398 -1.16 13.38 -22.38
CA THR A 398 -1.78 12.89 -21.15
C THR A 398 -1.60 13.90 -20.01
N VAL A 399 -2.51 13.89 -19.04
CA VAL A 399 -2.40 14.69 -17.81
C VAL A 399 -1.06 14.45 -17.14
N ARG A 400 -0.65 13.18 -16.97
CA ARG A 400 0.64 12.78 -16.38
C ARG A 400 1.84 13.46 -17.08
N LYS A 401 1.86 13.50 -18.42
CA LYS A 401 2.95 14.15 -19.17
C LYS A 401 2.98 15.66 -18.96
N GLN A 402 1.82 16.27 -18.79
CA GLN A 402 1.71 17.72 -18.60
C GLN A 402 2.06 18.13 -17.17
N LEU A 403 1.54 17.43 -16.17
CA LEU A 403 1.76 17.76 -14.76
C LEU A 403 3.10 17.24 -14.20
N LYS A 404 3.78 16.32 -14.91
CA LYS A 404 5.11 15.81 -14.54
C LYS A 404 5.15 15.27 -13.09
N GLU A 405 6.13 15.74 -12.29
CA GLU A 405 6.32 15.36 -10.87
C GLU A 405 5.17 15.79 -9.94
N LEU A 406 4.29 16.67 -10.40
CA LEU A 406 3.13 17.10 -9.61
C LEU A 406 1.94 16.15 -9.77
N TYR A 407 1.95 15.31 -10.81
CA TYR A 407 0.82 14.48 -11.21
C TYR A 407 0.30 13.61 -10.07
N SER A 408 1.15 12.83 -9.42
CA SER A 408 0.70 11.87 -8.42
C SER A 408 -0.08 12.53 -7.27
N ALA A 409 0.42 13.65 -6.72
CA ALA A 409 -0.26 14.34 -5.64
C ALA A 409 -1.61 14.97 -6.07
N ILE A 410 -1.71 15.44 -7.31
CA ILE A 410 -2.95 15.98 -7.87
C ILE A 410 -3.95 14.86 -8.15
N GLU A 411 -3.52 13.76 -8.76
CA GLU A 411 -4.37 12.61 -9.07
C GLU A 411 -4.96 11.96 -7.81
N GLU A 412 -4.15 11.79 -6.75
CA GLU A 412 -4.63 11.30 -5.46
C GLU A 412 -5.67 12.25 -4.84
N ALA A 413 -5.40 13.55 -4.88
CA ALA A 413 -6.35 14.54 -4.40
C ALA A 413 -7.64 14.59 -5.25
N LYS A 414 -7.52 14.42 -6.58
CA LYS A 414 -8.67 14.33 -7.48
C LYS A 414 -9.51 13.09 -7.15
N ALA A 415 -8.90 11.94 -6.94
CA ALA A 415 -9.60 10.71 -6.61
C ALA A 415 -10.35 10.82 -5.27
N ASP A 416 -9.71 11.35 -4.22
CA ASP A 416 -10.33 11.60 -2.92
C ASP A 416 -11.54 12.54 -3.00
N MET A 417 -11.35 13.72 -3.59
CA MET A 417 -12.40 14.74 -3.63
C MET A 417 -13.55 14.37 -4.56
N THR A 418 -13.23 13.76 -5.71
CA THR A 418 -14.25 13.24 -6.63
C THR A 418 -15.01 12.07 -5.98
N GLY A 419 -14.33 11.23 -5.16
CA GLY A 419 -14.96 10.18 -4.37
C GLY A 419 -15.98 10.71 -3.38
N LEU A 420 -15.65 11.74 -2.62
CA LEU A 420 -16.61 12.42 -1.71
C LEU A 420 -17.78 13.03 -2.46
N TRP A 421 -17.50 13.71 -3.57
CA TRP A 421 -18.53 14.30 -4.42
C TRP A 421 -19.45 13.21 -5.00
N ALA A 422 -18.91 12.11 -5.47
CA ALA A 422 -19.68 11.00 -6.04
C ALA A 422 -20.58 10.35 -4.99
N LEU A 423 -20.08 10.13 -3.78
CA LEU A 423 -20.87 9.61 -2.66
C LEU A 423 -22.05 10.55 -2.34
N GLN A 424 -21.79 11.86 -2.24
CA GLN A 424 -22.85 12.83 -1.99
C GLN A 424 -23.87 12.86 -3.14
N PHE A 425 -23.41 12.81 -4.39
CA PHE A 425 -24.28 12.74 -5.56
C PHE A 425 -25.21 11.53 -5.53
N MET A 426 -24.68 10.36 -5.14
CA MET A 426 -25.45 9.12 -5.02
C MET A 426 -26.42 9.15 -3.82
N ILE A 427 -26.06 9.80 -2.71
CA ILE A 427 -26.94 10.03 -1.56
C ILE A 427 -28.12 10.94 -1.98
N ASP A 428 -27.83 12.04 -2.67
CA ASP A 428 -28.86 12.99 -3.12
C ASP A 428 -29.83 12.37 -4.14
N ARG A 429 -29.40 11.32 -4.86
CA ARG A 429 -30.22 10.53 -5.80
C ARG A 429 -30.95 9.35 -5.13
N GLY A 430 -30.70 9.09 -3.84
CA GLY A 430 -31.30 7.97 -3.12
C GLY A 430 -30.73 6.60 -3.52
N ILE A 431 -29.58 6.56 -4.21
CA ILE A 431 -28.85 5.32 -4.54
C ILE A 431 -28.15 4.78 -3.29
N ILE A 432 -27.63 5.68 -2.45
CA ILE A 432 -27.05 5.40 -1.14
C ILE A 432 -27.99 5.93 -0.05
N ASP A 433 -28.06 5.22 1.07
CA ASP A 433 -28.87 5.62 2.21
C ASP A 433 -28.40 7.00 2.73
N LYS A 434 -29.37 7.90 2.93
CA LYS A 434 -29.16 9.25 3.45
C LYS A 434 -28.51 9.27 4.83
N ALA A 435 -28.59 8.20 5.60
CA ALA A 435 -27.92 8.07 6.88
C ALA A 435 -26.39 8.20 6.78
N MET A 436 -25.78 7.84 5.63
CA MET A 436 -24.34 7.97 5.40
C MET A 436 -23.90 9.44 5.37
N GLU A 437 -24.73 10.38 4.98
CA GLU A 437 -24.39 11.80 4.93
C GLU A 437 -23.91 12.35 6.28
N ARG A 438 -24.48 11.83 7.37
CA ARG A 438 -24.12 12.24 8.75
C ARG A 438 -22.69 11.84 9.14
N THR A 439 -22.15 10.81 8.52
CA THR A 439 -20.88 10.18 8.91
C THR A 439 -19.77 10.40 7.90
N LEU A 440 -20.12 10.66 6.63
CA LEU A 440 -19.21 10.75 5.50
C LEU A 440 -18.06 11.75 5.72
N TYR A 441 -18.38 13.00 5.89
CA TYR A 441 -17.38 14.07 5.97
C TYR A 441 -16.61 14.07 7.28
N THR A 442 -17.25 13.71 8.39
CA THR A 442 -16.59 13.59 9.69
C THR A 442 -15.60 12.41 9.70
N THR A 443 -15.98 11.28 9.10
CA THR A 443 -15.08 10.13 8.95
C THR A 443 -13.91 10.49 8.04
N TYR A 444 -14.16 11.22 6.95
CA TYR A 444 -13.10 11.66 6.05
C TYR A 444 -12.14 12.64 6.74
N LEU A 445 -12.65 13.61 7.51
CA LEU A 445 -11.81 14.53 8.29
C LEU A 445 -10.84 13.79 9.22
N ALA A 446 -11.31 12.76 9.92
CA ALA A 446 -10.43 11.93 10.74
C ALA A 446 -9.40 11.17 9.87
N SER A 447 -9.80 10.68 8.69
CA SER A 447 -8.93 9.97 7.74
C SER A 447 -7.80 10.84 7.21
N MET A 448 -8.01 12.14 7.05
CA MET A 448 -6.97 13.07 6.62
C MET A 448 -5.76 13.04 7.55
N PHE A 449 -5.99 12.98 8.86
CA PHE A 449 -4.91 12.89 9.84
C PHE A 449 -4.19 11.54 9.80
N ARG A 450 -4.86 10.47 9.39
CA ARG A 450 -4.20 9.19 9.13
C ARG A 450 -3.19 9.30 7.99
N SER A 451 -3.56 9.90 6.87
CA SER A 451 -2.73 10.00 5.67
C SER A 451 -1.57 11.00 5.83
N VAL A 452 -1.81 12.17 6.41
CA VAL A 452 -0.77 13.21 6.60
C VAL A 452 0.37 12.74 7.52
N ARG A 453 0.13 11.77 8.41
CA ARG A 453 1.18 11.20 9.29
C ARG A 453 2.31 10.49 8.54
N PHE A 454 2.09 10.08 7.30
CA PHE A 454 3.15 9.50 6.44
C PHE A 454 4.06 10.58 5.81
N GLY A 455 3.75 11.87 6.01
CA GLY A 455 4.51 12.99 5.49
C GLY A 455 3.96 13.55 4.19
N ILE A 456 4.33 14.81 3.88
CA ILE A 456 3.88 15.51 2.67
C ILE A 456 4.87 15.42 1.49
N THR A 457 5.92 14.62 1.61
CA THR A 457 6.79 14.24 0.49
C THR A 457 6.16 13.11 -0.31
N GLU A 458 5.27 12.36 0.28
CA GLU A 458 4.53 11.25 -0.24
C GLU A 458 3.23 11.77 -0.91
N ALA A 459 2.82 11.15 -2.03
CA ALA A 459 1.73 11.67 -2.88
C ALA A 459 0.41 11.85 -2.14
N HIS A 460 -0.04 10.82 -1.39
CA HIS A 460 -1.28 10.88 -0.61
C HIS A 460 -1.20 11.93 0.50
N GLY A 461 -0.12 11.94 1.28
CA GLY A 461 0.04 12.91 2.36
C GLY A 461 0.08 14.34 1.83
N ARG A 462 0.71 14.58 0.67
CA ARG A 462 0.77 15.87 0.01
C ARG A 462 -0.61 16.31 -0.51
N GLY A 463 -1.33 15.41 -1.17
CA GLY A 463 -2.70 15.64 -1.65
C GLY A 463 -3.65 15.94 -0.50
N VAL A 464 -3.60 15.15 0.58
CA VAL A 464 -4.47 15.33 1.75
C VAL A 464 -4.18 16.63 2.51
N ALA A 465 -2.91 17.02 2.67
CA ALA A 465 -2.57 18.31 3.28
C ALA A 465 -3.14 19.50 2.47
N MET A 466 -3.07 19.39 1.13
CA MET A 466 -3.67 20.38 0.23
C MET A 466 -5.19 20.45 0.40
N GLN A 467 -5.87 19.32 0.39
CA GLN A 467 -7.33 19.24 0.57
C GLN A 467 -7.77 19.81 1.90
N PHE A 468 -7.08 19.43 2.99
CA PHE A 468 -7.38 19.92 4.34
C PHE A 468 -7.32 21.44 4.42
N ASN A 469 -6.23 22.03 3.94
CA ASN A 469 -6.03 23.47 4.02
C ASN A 469 -6.99 24.24 3.10
N TYR A 470 -7.30 23.69 1.92
CA TYR A 470 -8.29 24.26 1.03
C TYR A 470 -9.69 24.29 1.69
N LEU A 471 -10.14 23.15 2.22
CA LEU A 471 -11.43 23.04 2.90
C LEU A 471 -11.51 23.92 4.17
N ALA A 472 -10.40 24.09 4.88
CA ALA A 472 -10.33 24.99 6.03
C ALA A 472 -10.46 26.47 5.60
N ASP A 473 -9.78 26.89 4.53
CA ASP A 473 -9.88 28.25 3.99
C ASP A 473 -11.28 28.57 3.43
N GLU A 474 -12.00 27.56 2.90
CA GLU A 474 -13.41 27.68 2.51
C GLU A 474 -14.38 27.64 3.72
N GLY A 475 -13.88 27.47 4.95
CA GLY A 475 -14.69 27.42 6.17
C GLY A 475 -15.43 26.10 6.40
N ALA A 476 -15.12 25.07 5.61
CA ALA A 476 -15.75 23.75 5.70
C ALA A 476 -15.17 22.89 6.83
N ILE A 477 -13.90 23.12 7.19
CA ILE A 477 -13.24 22.55 8.37
C ILE A 477 -13.02 23.69 9.37
N ARG A 478 -13.54 23.52 10.59
CA ARG A 478 -13.40 24.48 11.68
C ARG A 478 -12.40 23.98 12.69
N PHE A 479 -11.55 24.87 13.19
CA PHE A 479 -10.59 24.60 14.26
C PHE A 479 -11.03 25.29 15.56
N ASN A 480 -11.09 24.52 16.64
CA ASN A 480 -11.32 25.01 17.99
C ASN A 480 -9.97 25.21 18.68
N GLU A 481 -9.50 26.46 18.73
CA GLU A 481 -8.18 26.79 19.33
C GLU A 481 -8.07 26.39 20.80
N ALA A 482 -9.17 26.53 21.58
CA ALA A 482 -9.15 26.24 23.01
C ALA A 482 -8.95 24.75 23.31
N LYS A 483 -9.45 23.86 22.43
CA LYS A 483 -9.36 22.41 22.59
C LYS A 483 -8.32 21.78 21.66
N GLY A 484 -7.92 22.48 20.60
CA GLY A 484 -7.06 21.94 19.54
C GLY A 484 -7.75 20.88 18.72
N THR A 485 -9.07 20.93 18.55
CA THR A 485 -9.91 19.94 17.85
C THR A 485 -10.55 20.51 16.61
N PHE A 486 -11.02 19.64 15.72
CA PHE A 486 -11.62 20.00 14.45
C PHE A 486 -13.06 19.50 14.37
N SER A 487 -13.86 20.18 13.55
CA SER A 487 -15.22 19.78 13.19
C SER A 487 -15.53 20.13 11.75
N ILE A 488 -16.56 19.51 11.18
CA ILE A 488 -17.08 19.82 9.85
C ILE A 488 -18.20 20.86 9.97
N ASP A 489 -18.15 21.89 9.12
CA ASP A 489 -19.31 22.74 8.88
C ASP A 489 -20.23 22.11 7.84
N ASN A 490 -21.35 21.55 8.30
CA ASN A 490 -22.30 20.85 7.43
C ASN A 490 -23.01 21.78 6.41
N ALA A 491 -22.98 23.09 6.62
CA ALA A 491 -23.58 24.05 5.68
C ALA A 491 -22.67 24.32 4.48
N THR A 492 -21.36 24.22 4.65
CA THR A 492 -20.37 24.62 3.64
C THR A 492 -19.62 23.44 3.00
N ILE A 493 -19.53 22.28 3.68
CA ILE A 493 -18.66 21.19 3.24
C ILE A 493 -18.98 20.65 1.85
N LYS A 494 -20.26 20.51 1.49
CA LYS A 494 -20.69 19.98 0.19
C LYS A 494 -20.22 20.89 -0.96
N ASP A 495 -20.42 22.19 -0.81
CA ASP A 495 -20.03 23.16 -1.81
C ASP A 495 -18.51 23.28 -1.91
N ALA A 496 -17.79 23.24 -0.77
CA ALA A 496 -16.34 23.27 -0.74
C ALA A 496 -15.71 22.03 -1.42
N VAL A 497 -16.24 20.83 -1.16
CA VAL A 497 -15.82 19.59 -1.85
C VAL A 497 -16.09 19.69 -3.34
N ARG A 498 -17.29 20.12 -3.74
CA ARG A 498 -17.64 20.31 -5.15
C ARG A 498 -16.73 21.31 -5.85
N LYS A 499 -16.38 22.43 -5.20
CA LYS A 499 -15.50 23.47 -5.72
C LYS A 499 -14.08 22.94 -5.91
N LEU A 500 -13.51 22.26 -4.91
CA LEU A 500 -12.18 21.66 -5.03
C LEU A 500 -12.14 20.57 -6.10
N THR A 501 -13.17 19.72 -6.18
CA THR A 501 -13.32 18.73 -7.26
C THR A 501 -13.33 19.40 -8.63
N HIS A 502 -14.10 20.50 -8.80
CA HIS A 502 -14.10 21.29 -10.03
C HIS A 502 -12.71 21.83 -10.39
N ASP A 503 -12.00 22.40 -9.43
CA ASP A 503 -10.69 23.00 -9.64
C ASP A 503 -9.65 21.94 -10.07
N LEU A 504 -9.65 20.78 -9.40
CA LEU A 504 -8.74 19.66 -9.70
C LEU A 504 -9.03 19.07 -11.09
N LEU A 505 -10.27 18.72 -11.39
CA LEU A 505 -10.66 18.19 -12.70
C LEU A 505 -10.38 19.18 -13.84
N THR A 506 -10.57 20.48 -13.60
CA THR A 506 -10.34 21.52 -14.60
C THR A 506 -8.85 21.69 -14.88
N LEU A 507 -8.00 21.75 -13.84
CA LEU A 507 -6.55 21.86 -14.05
C LEU A 507 -5.95 20.64 -14.77
N GLU A 508 -6.50 19.44 -14.51
CA GLU A 508 -6.13 18.22 -15.24
C GLU A 508 -6.57 18.29 -16.71
N ALA A 509 -7.83 18.67 -16.97
CA ALA A 509 -8.35 18.81 -18.33
C ALA A 509 -7.56 19.82 -19.17
N GLU A 510 -7.08 20.88 -18.55
CA GLU A 510 -6.24 21.90 -19.18
C GLU A 510 -4.75 21.51 -19.24
N GLY A 511 -4.34 20.43 -18.56
CA GLY A 511 -2.95 20.02 -18.43
C GLY A 511 -2.07 21.12 -17.83
N SER A 512 -2.62 21.92 -16.91
CA SER A 512 -1.98 23.14 -16.42
C SER A 512 -1.02 22.87 -15.28
N TYR A 513 0.27 22.72 -15.61
CA TYR A 513 1.34 22.61 -14.62
C TYR A 513 1.37 23.78 -13.64
N ASP A 514 1.19 25.02 -14.14
CA ASP A 514 1.26 26.23 -13.30
C ASP A 514 0.10 26.28 -12.28
N LYS A 515 -1.12 25.90 -12.66
CA LYS A 515 -2.25 25.80 -11.73
C LYS A 515 -2.02 24.69 -10.70
N ALA A 516 -1.53 23.52 -11.13
CA ALA A 516 -1.19 22.42 -10.25
C ALA A 516 -0.11 22.82 -9.24
N LYS A 517 0.94 23.51 -9.70
CA LYS A 517 1.99 24.03 -8.83
C LYS A 517 1.44 25.06 -7.85
N ALA A 518 0.65 26.01 -8.31
CA ALA A 518 0.09 27.07 -7.46
C ALA A 518 -0.81 26.53 -6.35
N ILE A 519 -1.67 25.54 -6.62
CA ILE A 519 -2.55 24.95 -5.61
C ILE A 519 -1.74 24.15 -4.58
N LEU A 520 -0.74 23.36 -5.03
CA LEU A 520 0.12 22.60 -4.15
C LEU A 520 1.03 23.51 -3.30
N ASP A 521 1.67 24.52 -3.89
CA ASP A 521 2.54 25.46 -3.15
C ASP A 521 1.76 26.22 -2.07
N LYS A 522 0.50 26.57 -2.34
CA LYS A 522 -0.34 27.30 -1.39
C LYS A 522 -0.88 26.41 -0.27
N PHE A 523 -1.29 25.19 -0.59
CA PHE A 523 -2.10 24.38 0.29
C PHE A 523 -1.43 23.08 0.76
N ALA A 524 -0.48 22.50 0.02
CA ALA A 524 0.19 21.26 0.43
C ALA A 524 1.31 21.52 1.45
N VAL A 525 0.95 22.12 2.58
CA VAL A 525 1.86 22.52 3.66
C VAL A 525 1.29 22.09 5.01
N ILE A 526 2.14 21.84 5.99
CA ILE A 526 1.71 21.57 7.36
C ILE A 526 1.52 22.89 8.09
N ARG A 527 0.26 23.33 8.25
CA ARG A 527 -0.07 24.54 9.02
C ARG A 527 -0.07 24.27 10.52
N PRO A 528 0.12 25.29 11.38
CA PRO A 528 0.22 25.12 12.84
C PRO A 528 -0.91 24.30 13.48
N PRO A 529 -2.20 24.46 13.15
CA PRO A 529 -3.25 23.62 13.72
C PRO A 529 -3.11 22.13 13.38
N MET A 530 -2.69 21.80 12.14
CA MET A 530 -2.45 20.43 11.72
C MET A 530 -1.23 19.86 12.45
N GLN A 531 -0.13 20.60 12.55
CA GLN A 531 1.07 20.18 13.31
C GLN A 531 0.73 19.89 14.76
N GLN A 532 -0.02 20.78 15.42
CA GLN A 532 -0.46 20.59 16.80
C GLN A 532 -1.26 19.28 16.98
N ALA A 533 -2.12 18.95 16.05
CA ALA A 533 -2.87 17.71 16.09
C ALA A 533 -1.95 16.48 15.89
N MET A 534 -1.02 16.53 14.93
CA MET A 534 -0.07 15.46 14.68
C MET A 534 0.84 15.19 15.88
N ASP A 535 1.30 16.24 16.59
CA ASP A 535 2.12 16.10 17.79
C ASP A 535 1.39 15.35 18.91
N ARG A 536 0.06 15.46 18.98
CA ARG A 536 -0.78 14.72 19.94
C ARG A 536 -1.08 13.28 19.50
N LEU A 537 -0.84 12.94 18.23
CA LEU A 537 -1.06 11.60 17.68
C LEU A 537 0.14 10.66 17.84
N LYS A 538 1.25 11.10 18.41
CA LYS A 538 2.50 10.32 18.50
C LYS A 538 2.33 8.96 19.19
N ASP A 539 1.40 8.85 20.13
CA ASP A 539 1.12 7.60 20.87
C ASP A 539 -0.04 6.77 20.24
N VAL A 540 -0.65 7.26 19.16
CA VAL A 540 -1.65 6.52 18.40
C VAL A 540 -0.94 5.63 17.36
N PRO A 541 -1.28 4.34 17.24
CA PRO A 541 -0.69 3.47 16.22
C PRO A 541 -0.80 4.07 14.82
N VAL A 542 0.26 3.90 14.03
CA VAL A 542 0.29 4.36 12.63
C VAL A 542 -0.45 3.36 11.75
N ASP A 543 -0.24 2.06 12.03
CA ASP A 543 -0.91 0.97 11.32
C ASP A 543 -1.10 -0.25 12.22
N ILE A 544 -1.60 -1.33 11.64
CA ILE A 544 -1.75 -2.63 12.28
C ILE A 544 -0.52 -3.51 12.04
N GLU A 545 -0.24 -4.42 12.98
CA GLU A 545 0.59 -5.60 12.82
C GLU A 545 -0.35 -6.81 12.68
N PRO A 546 -0.54 -7.39 11.49
CA PRO A 546 -1.45 -8.51 11.31
C PRO A 546 -1.02 -9.74 12.10
N VAL A 547 -1.97 -10.39 12.76
CA VAL A 547 -1.81 -11.72 13.34
C VAL A 547 -2.79 -12.64 12.64
N PHE A 548 -2.32 -13.78 12.14
CA PHE A 548 -3.12 -14.70 11.34
C PHE A 548 -3.46 -15.99 12.12
N PRO A 549 -4.56 -16.03 12.88
CA PRO A 549 -4.92 -17.19 13.71
C PRO A 549 -5.18 -18.47 12.91
N LEU A 550 -5.60 -18.34 11.64
CA LEU A 550 -5.86 -19.46 10.73
C LEU A 550 -4.59 -20.03 10.08
N ALA A 551 -3.48 -19.34 10.19
CA ALA A 551 -2.19 -19.75 9.60
C ALA A 551 -1.21 -20.37 10.59
N LYS A 552 -1.70 -20.89 11.73
CA LYS A 552 -0.87 -21.52 12.79
C LYS A 552 -0.30 -22.86 12.37
#